data_a2ff646daa3aa8fd2a8b8894a18a4bff
#
_entry.id   a2ff646daa3aa8fd2a8b8894a18a4bff
#
_cell.length_a   1.000
_cell.length_b   1.000
_cell.length_c   1.000
_cell.angle_alpha   90.00
_cell.angle_beta   90.00
_cell.angle_gamma   90.00
#
_symmetry.space_group_name_H-M   'P 1'
#
loop_
_entity.id
_entity.type
_entity.pdbx_description
1 polymer ?
#
loop_
_entity_poly.entity_id
_entity_poly.type
_entity_poly.pdbx_seq_one_letter_code
_entity_poly.pdbx_strand_id
1 'polypeptide(L)'
;MKILIAGFLALLGWGALSTHFYVCEIKGFCHEPVPSVSNVVTPETMIAHDSLNKAVAIEKETIPQSMLIYFAFDKSEFNSGTITDKYLNESKIFLDQNQMAKLTLTGHTDAVGSDEYNQALGLRRAQSVQLYFESRGVAANRIIVDSKGPKEPAEKNNTTTGRAKNRRTVITIK
;
A
#
# COMPACT_ATOMS: atom_id res chain seq x y z
N MET A 1 -51.00 25.58 6.47
CA MET A 1 -50.37 24.95 7.65
C MET A 1 -50.29 23.42 7.57
N LYS A 2 -51.38 22.70 7.23
CA LYS A 2 -51.37 21.20 7.21
C LYS A 2 -50.37 20.59 6.23
N ILE A 3 -50.12 21.20 5.08
CA ILE A 3 -49.17 20.70 4.06
C ILE A 3 -47.72 20.87 4.52
N LEU A 4 -47.39 21.95 5.23
CA LEU A 4 -46.03 22.19 5.75
C LEU A 4 -45.69 21.21 6.88
N ILE A 5 -46.63 20.86 7.70
CA ILE A 5 -46.45 19.88 8.78
C ILE A 5 -46.23 18.47 8.22
N ALA A 6 -46.97 18.07 7.19
CA ALA A 6 -46.82 16.78 6.54
C ALA A 6 -45.44 16.66 5.87
N GLY A 7 -44.95 17.74 5.20
CA GLY A 7 -43.60 17.77 4.59
C GLY A 7 -42.47 17.66 5.62
N PHE A 8 -42.64 18.33 6.78
CA PHE A 8 -41.65 18.28 7.88
C PHE A 8 -41.56 16.89 8.52
N LEU A 9 -42.71 16.23 8.72
CA LEU A 9 -42.75 14.86 9.24
C LEU A 9 -42.16 13.85 8.27
N ALA A 10 -42.34 14.04 6.94
CA ALA A 10 -41.73 13.19 5.92
C ALA A 10 -40.19 13.33 5.88
N LEU A 11 -39.68 14.56 6.04
CA LEU A 11 -38.22 14.81 6.13
C LEU A 11 -37.59 14.20 7.38
N LEU A 12 -38.26 14.28 8.52
CA LEU A 12 -37.78 13.66 9.75
C LEU A 12 -37.75 12.12 9.64
N GLY A 13 -38.80 11.53 9.04
CA GLY A 13 -38.85 10.09 8.76
C GLY A 13 -37.75 9.62 7.82
N TRP A 14 -37.49 10.38 6.74
CA TRP A 14 -36.42 10.07 5.80
C TRP A 14 -35.03 10.17 6.44
N GLY A 15 -34.81 11.20 7.28
CA GLY A 15 -33.52 11.34 7.99
C GLY A 15 -33.28 10.20 8.98
N ALA A 16 -34.29 9.75 9.73
CA ALA A 16 -34.18 8.63 10.66
C ALA A 16 -33.90 7.29 9.92
N LEU A 17 -34.60 7.04 8.80
CA LEU A 17 -34.36 5.84 7.97
C LEU A 17 -32.95 5.84 7.35
N SER A 18 -32.51 6.98 6.85
CA SER A 18 -31.19 7.12 6.24
C SER A 18 -30.05 6.91 7.25
N THR A 19 -30.20 7.45 8.46
CA THR A 19 -29.20 7.25 9.54
C THR A 19 -29.21 5.82 10.05
N HIS A 20 -30.38 5.18 10.18
CA HIS A 20 -30.45 3.77 10.56
C HIS A 20 -29.78 2.86 9.52
N PHE A 21 -30.07 3.09 8.23
CA PHE A 21 -29.43 2.34 7.14
C PHE A 21 -27.92 2.52 7.14
N TYR A 22 -27.44 3.76 7.28
CA TYR A 22 -26.02 4.05 7.32
C TYR A 22 -25.30 3.42 8.51
N VAL A 23 -25.91 3.48 9.70
CA VAL A 23 -25.28 2.97 10.94
C VAL A 23 -25.34 1.44 11.01
N CYS A 24 -26.45 0.83 10.62
CA CYS A 24 -26.63 -0.63 10.74
C CYS A 24 -26.08 -1.38 9.52
N GLU A 25 -26.38 -0.94 8.31
CA GLU A 25 -26.02 -1.67 7.08
C GLU A 25 -24.59 -1.34 6.59
N ILE A 26 -24.19 -0.06 6.65
CA ILE A 26 -22.91 0.39 6.11
C ILE A 26 -21.79 0.32 7.16
N LYS A 27 -22.08 0.69 8.42
CA LYS A 27 -21.06 0.66 9.48
C LYS A 27 -21.09 -0.58 10.38
N GLY A 28 -22.10 -1.44 10.27
CA GLY A 28 -22.17 -2.69 11.02
C GLY A 28 -22.28 -2.54 12.54
N PHE A 29 -22.76 -1.38 13.03
CA PHE A 29 -22.85 -1.11 14.47
C PHE A 29 -24.06 -1.73 15.17
N CYS A 30 -25.01 -2.34 14.44
CA CYS A 30 -26.12 -3.06 15.03
C CYS A 30 -25.74 -4.52 15.23
N HIS A 31 -25.13 -4.84 16.36
CA HIS A 31 -24.90 -6.22 16.79
C HIS A 31 -26.15 -6.75 17.47
N GLU A 32 -26.68 -7.87 16.98
CA GLU A 32 -27.71 -8.61 17.72
C GLU A 32 -27.13 -9.17 19.04
N PRO A 33 -27.87 -9.17 20.14
CA PRO A 33 -27.36 -9.76 21.38
C PRO A 33 -27.21 -11.27 21.22
N VAL A 34 -25.98 -11.75 21.37
CA VAL A 34 -25.65 -13.19 21.37
C VAL A 34 -26.39 -13.86 22.53
N PRO A 35 -27.14 -14.94 22.35
CA PRO A 35 -27.76 -15.65 23.46
C PRO A 35 -26.70 -16.24 24.39
N SER A 36 -26.74 -15.89 25.66
CA SER A 36 -25.87 -16.44 26.70
C SER A 36 -26.10 -17.93 26.87
N VAL A 37 -25.16 -18.74 26.40
CA VAL A 37 -25.15 -20.18 26.67
C VAL A 37 -24.58 -20.35 28.09
N SER A 38 -25.43 -20.71 29.02
CA SER A 38 -25.08 -21.14 30.37
C SER A 38 -24.36 -22.49 30.30
N ASN A 39 -23.08 -22.52 30.64
CA ASN A 39 -22.28 -23.75 30.77
C ASN A 39 -22.77 -24.54 31.97
N VAL A 40 -23.40 -25.67 31.71
CA VAL A 40 -23.56 -26.75 32.68
C VAL A 40 -22.27 -27.57 32.63
N VAL A 41 -21.50 -27.51 33.72
CA VAL A 41 -20.32 -28.33 33.93
C VAL A 41 -20.77 -29.70 34.41
N THR A 42 -20.51 -30.77 33.64
CA THR A 42 -20.42 -32.16 34.18
C THR A 42 -18.99 -32.65 34.02
N PRO A 43 -18.41 -33.25 35.09
CA PRO A 43 -17.04 -33.80 35.03
C PRO A 43 -17.08 -35.24 34.52
N GLU A 44 -16.16 -35.53 33.65
CA GLU A 44 -15.49 -36.82 33.38
C GLU A 44 -15.26 -37.04 31.89
N THR A 45 -14.05 -36.83 31.46
CA THR A 45 -13.23 -37.87 30.84
C THR A 45 -11.83 -37.26 30.55
N MET A 46 -10.86 -37.65 31.30
CA MET A 46 -9.43 -37.51 30.96
C MET A 46 -9.13 -38.41 29.77
N ILE A 47 -8.85 -37.85 28.60
CA ILE A 47 -8.04 -38.53 27.57
C ILE A 47 -7.30 -37.47 26.75
N ALA A 48 -5.97 -37.60 26.77
CA ALA A 48 -5.01 -37.14 25.76
C ALA A 48 -4.92 -35.64 25.44
N HIS A 49 -4.07 -34.95 26.22
CA HIS A 49 -3.25 -33.87 25.69
C HIS A 49 -2.33 -34.45 24.62
N ASP A 50 -2.71 -34.38 23.38
CA ASP A 50 -1.72 -34.53 22.32
C ASP A 50 -1.96 -33.41 21.27
N SER A 51 -0.96 -32.57 21.16
CA SER A 51 -0.54 -31.88 19.94
C SER A 51 -1.53 -30.93 19.30
N LEU A 52 -1.77 -29.75 19.92
CA LEU A 52 -2.08 -28.54 19.16
C LEU A 52 -1.05 -27.45 19.46
N ASN A 53 0.22 -27.85 19.51
CA ASN A 53 1.31 -26.98 19.12
C ASN A 53 1.34 -26.95 17.57
N LYS A 54 0.30 -26.38 16.96
CA LYS A 54 0.48 -25.79 15.64
C LYS A 54 1.44 -24.64 15.87
N ALA A 55 2.71 -24.93 15.66
CA ALA A 55 3.75 -23.94 15.56
C ALA A 55 3.18 -22.80 14.70
N VAL A 56 2.87 -21.67 15.32
CA VAL A 56 2.87 -20.39 14.62
C VAL A 56 4.31 -20.32 14.14
N ALA A 57 4.53 -20.79 12.90
CA ALA A 57 5.74 -20.49 12.17
C ALA A 57 5.78 -18.97 12.21
N ILE A 58 6.70 -18.43 13.00
CA ILE A 58 7.13 -17.05 12.92
C ILE A 58 7.67 -16.99 11.49
N GLU A 59 6.79 -16.58 10.56
CA GLU A 59 7.16 -16.32 9.18
C GLU A 59 8.26 -15.27 9.32
N LYS A 60 9.50 -15.70 9.09
CA LYS A 60 10.67 -14.84 9.20
C LYS A 60 10.40 -13.66 8.29
N GLU A 61 10.16 -12.53 8.90
CA GLU A 61 9.81 -11.27 8.26
C GLU A 61 10.90 -10.94 7.24
N THR A 62 10.70 -11.34 6.00
CA THR A 62 11.67 -11.10 4.94
C THR A 62 11.42 -9.72 4.37
N ILE A 63 12.43 -8.86 4.46
CA ILE A 63 12.41 -7.55 3.80
C ILE A 63 12.04 -7.76 2.32
N PRO A 64 10.99 -7.10 1.78
CA PRO A 64 10.65 -7.21 0.38
C PRO A 64 11.85 -6.90 -0.52
N GLN A 65 12.09 -7.75 -1.50
CA GLN A 65 13.22 -7.57 -2.43
C GLN A 65 13.08 -6.24 -3.17
N SER A 66 14.22 -5.65 -3.58
CA SER A 66 14.19 -4.42 -4.36
C SER A 66 13.40 -4.59 -5.65
N MET A 67 12.59 -3.59 -6.00
CA MET A 67 11.82 -3.56 -7.24
C MET A 67 12.38 -2.53 -8.21
N LEU A 68 12.34 -2.87 -9.50
CA LEU A 68 12.78 -1.99 -10.60
C LEU A 68 11.58 -1.57 -11.44
N ILE A 69 11.44 -0.27 -11.67
CA ILE A 69 10.45 0.32 -12.56
C ILE A 69 11.20 0.97 -13.73
N TYR A 70 10.84 0.61 -14.95
CA TYR A 70 11.47 1.12 -16.17
C TYR A 70 10.64 2.20 -16.84
N PHE A 71 11.35 3.15 -17.48
CA PHE A 71 10.74 4.30 -18.15
C PHE A 71 11.12 4.37 -19.62
N ALA A 72 10.23 4.90 -20.43
CA ALA A 72 10.53 5.26 -21.81
C ALA A 72 11.57 6.39 -21.87
N PHE A 73 12.14 6.59 -23.05
CA PHE A 73 13.10 7.67 -23.28
C PHE A 73 12.46 9.02 -23.00
N ASP A 74 13.13 9.83 -22.20
CA ASP A 74 12.71 11.18 -21.82
C ASP A 74 11.34 11.27 -21.12
N LYS A 75 10.86 10.15 -20.56
CA LYS A 75 9.59 10.10 -19.84
C LYS A 75 9.81 9.86 -18.34
N SER A 76 8.89 10.42 -17.55
CA SER A 76 8.80 10.24 -16.10
C SER A 76 7.40 9.79 -15.65
N GLU A 77 6.45 9.63 -16.57
CA GLU A 77 5.12 9.12 -16.25
C GLU A 77 5.23 7.65 -15.82
N PHE A 78 4.66 7.36 -14.67
CA PHE A 78 4.59 6.02 -14.12
C PHE A 78 3.19 5.43 -14.33
N ASN A 79 3.14 4.26 -14.94
CA ASN A 79 1.93 3.46 -15.06
C ASN A 79 2.07 2.22 -14.17
N SER A 80 1.15 2.09 -13.20
CA SER A 80 1.12 0.93 -12.31
C SER A 80 0.67 -0.34 -13.04
N GLY A 81 1.12 -1.48 -12.53
CA GLY A 81 0.69 -2.81 -12.97
C GLY A 81 0.55 -3.74 -11.77
N THR A 82 -0.03 -4.91 -12.00
CA THR A 82 -0.28 -5.94 -10.95
C THR A 82 0.94 -6.27 -10.11
N ILE A 83 2.13 -6.29 -10.72
CA ILE A 83 3.40 -6.56 -10.01
C ILE A 83 3.72 -5.43 -9.04
N THR A 84 3.52 -4.17 -9.46
CA THR A 84 3.75 -3.01 -8.60
C THR A 84 2.75 -2.94 -7.46
N ASP A 85 1.48 -3.25 -7.74
CA ASP A 85 0.42 -3.28 -6.72
C ASP A 85 0.71 -4.36 -5.66
N LYS A 86 1.18 -5.54 -6.09
CA LYS A 86 1.60 -6.60 -5.18
C LYS A 86 2.77 -6.15 -4.29
N TYR A 87 3.83 -5.61 -4.89
CA TYR A 87 4.99 -5.10 -4.16
C TYR A 87 4.61 -3.99 -3.17
N LEU A 88 3.73 -3.08 -3.58
CA LEU A 88 3.21 -2.03 -2.72
C LEU A 88 2.50 -2.60 -1.48
N ASN A 89 1.63 -3.62 -1.66
CA ASN A 89 0.92 -4.24 -0.55
C ASN A 89 1.89 -4.94 0.42
N GLU A 90 2.86 -5.69 -0.09
CA GLU A 90 3.91 -6.33 0.72
C GLU A 90 4.75 -5.27 1.46
N SER A 91 5.12 -4.18 0.77
CA SER A 91 5.86 -3.06 1.37
C SER A 91 5.07 -2.38 2.47
N LYS A 92 3.76 -2.17 2.31
CA LYS A 92 2.90 -1.58 3.36
C LYS A 92 2.86 -2.46 4.60
N ILE A 93 2.60 -3.75 4.43
CA ILE A 93 2.58 -4.70 5.56
C ILE A 93 3.91 -4.63 6.32
N PHE A 94 5.05 -4.67 5.62
CA PHE A 94 6.36 -4.58 6.23
C PHE A 94 6.59 -3.25 6.95
N LEU A 95 6.23 -2.12 6.31
CA LEU A 95 6.36 -0.79 6.91
C LEU A 95 5.48 -0.61 8.16
N ASP A 96 4.28 -1.18 8.18
CA ASP A 96 3.37 -1.10 9.33
C ASP A 96 3.91 -1.88 10.53
N GLN A 97 4.56 -3.00 10.29
CA GLN A 97 5.21 -3.82 11.30
C GLN A 97 6.54 -3.21 11.77
N ASN A 98 7.27 -2.50 10.88
CA ASN A 98 8.60 -1.94 11.13
C ASN A 98 8.59 -0.41 11.09
N GLN A 99 8.32 0.22 12.21
CA GLN A 99 8.13 1.69 12.31
C GLN A 99 9.36 2.51 11.92
N MET A 100 10.56 1.95 12.02
CA MET A 100 11.81 2.63 11.64
C MET A 100 12.17 2.45 10.16
N ALA A 101 11.59 1.45 9.49
CA ALA A 101 11.88 1.18 8.08
C ALA A 101 11.33 2.29 7.18
N LYS A 102 12.05 2.58 6.10
CA LYS A 102 11.69 3.56 5.09
C LYS A 102 11.79 2.98 3.69
N LEU A 103 10.92 3.44 2.83
CA LEU A 103 10.94 3.16 1.40
C LEU A 103 11.86 4.18 0.72
N THR A 104 12.89 3.72 0.03
CA THR A 104 13.80 4.58 -0.74
C THR A 104 13.55 4.40 -2.22
N LEU A 105 13.27 5.48 -2.92
CA LEU A 105 13.01 5.56 -4.35
C LEU A 105 14.19 6.28 -5.03
N THR A 106 15.02 5.56 -5.77
CA THR A 106 16.19 6.14 -6.43
C THR A 106 16.00 6.13 -7.94
N GLY A 107 15.92 7.32 -8.54
CA GLY A 107 15.77 7.50 -9.99
C GLY A 107 17.09 7.49 -10.73
N HIS A 108 17.12 6.81 -11.87
CA HIS A 108 18.26 6.72 -12.77
C HIS A 108 17.88 7.09 -14.20
N THR A 109 18.87 7.50 -14.98
CA THR A 109 18.74 7.80 -16.42
C THR A 109 19.78 7.06 -17.24
N ASP A 110 19.61 7.08 -18.54
CA ASP A 110 20.73 6.80 -19.46
C ASP A 110 21.67 8.02 -19.56
N ALA A 111 22.75 7.89 -20.30
CA ALA A 111 23.76 8.92 -20.42
C ALA A 111 23.50 9.93 -21.56
N VAL A 112 22.28 10.01 -22.09
CA VAL A 112 21.93 10.97 -23.14
C VAL A 112 21.48 12.29 -22.50
N GLY A 113 22.12 13.41 -22.87
CA GLY A 113 21.84 14.74 -22.32
C GLY A 113 22.86 15.20 -21.27
N SER A 114 22.61 16.36 -20.64
CA SER A 114 23.48 16.85 -19.58
C SER A 114 23.24 16.15 -18.24
N ASP A 115 24.23 16.18 -17.37
CA ASP A 115 24.14 15.58 -16.02
C ASP A 115 23.05 16.26 -15.20
N GLU A 116 22.92 17.58 -15.29
CA GLU A 116 21.90 18.36 -14.55
C GLU A 116 20.49 17.98 -15.00
N TYR A 117 20.29 17.89 -16.31
CA TYR A 117 19.00 17.44 -16.87
C TYR A 117 18.66 16.04 -16.42
N ASN A 118 19.63 15.13 -16.51
CA ASN A 118 19.44 13.74 -16.11
C ASN A 118 19.22 13.56 -14.61
N GLN A 119 19.87 14.37 -13.78
CA GLN A 119 19.61 14.40 -12.34
C GLN A 119 18.17 14.80 -12.05
N ALA A 120 17.68 15.85 -12.70
CA ALA A 120 16.30 16.31 -12.56
C ALA A 120 15.29 15.29 -13.12
N LEU A 121 15.59 14.64 -14.26
CA LEU A 121 14.72 13.61 -14.85
C LEU A 121 14.64 12.38 -13.95
N GLY A 122 15.75 11.92 -13.40
CA GLY A 122 15.78 10.83 -12.42
C GLY A 122 14.92 11.16 -11.19
N LEU A 123 15.03 12.39 -10.68
CA LEU A 123 14.20 12.84 -9.55
C LEU A 123 12.72 12.82 -9.90
N ARG A 124 12.31 13.35 -11.06
CA ARG A 124 10.90 13.31 -11.48
C ARG A 124 10.35 11.88 -11.59
N ARG A 125 11.16 10.92 -12.07
CA ARG A 125 10.79 9.50 -12.10
C ARG A 125 10.53 8.94 -10.70
N ALA A 126 11.43 9.19 -9.77
CA ALA A 126 11.26 8.75 -8.38
C ALA A 126 10.05 9.42 -7.73
N GLN A 127 9.80 10.71 -7.98
CA GLN A 127 8.62 11.43 -7.49
C GLN A 127 7.30 10.90 -8.07
N SER A 128 7.25 10.50 -9.33
CA SER A 128 6.02 9.91 -9.92
C SER A 128 5.66 8.57 -9.24
N VAL A 129 6.66 7.79 -8.88
CA VAL A 129 6.47 6.56 -8.09
C VAL A 129 6.06 6.90 -6.65
N GLN A 130 6.65 7.92 -6.02
CA GLN A 130 6.26 8.41 -4.69
C GLN A 130 4.77 8.75 -4.65
N LEU A 131 4.31 9.59 -5.57
CA LEU A 131 2.90 10.00 -5.65
C LEU A 131 1.95 8.81 -5.75
N TYR A 132 2.35 7.78 -6.50
CA TYR A 132 1.57 6.55 -6.58
C TYR A 132 1.51 5.82 -5.23
N PHE A 133 2.62 5.65 -4.53
CA PHE A 133 2.65 4.99 -3.23
C PHE A 133 1.87 5.77 -2.18
N GLU A 134 1.97 7.10 -2.17
CA GLU A 134 1.19 7.98 -1.30
C GLU A 134 -0.31 7.88 -1.57
N SER A 135 -0.72 7.86 -2.84
CA SER A 135 -2.13 7.70 -3.22
C SER A 135 -2.74 6.37 -2.76
N ARG A 136 -1.89 5.38 -2.49
CA ARG A 136 -2.28 4.05 -1.98
C ARG A 136 -2.09 3.92 -0.47
N GLY A 137 -1.80 5.04 0.22
CA GLY A 137 -1.78 5.13 1.67
C GLY A 137 -0.44 4.86 2.35
N VAL A 138 0.68 4.90 1.62
CA VAL A 138 2.00 4.96 2.24
C VAL A 138 2.26 6.40 2.70
N ALA A 139 2.57 6.61 3.97
CA ALA A 139 2.81 7.95 4.50
C ALA A 139 4.07 8.59 3.89
N ALA A 140 3.98 9.88 3.51
CA ALA A 140 5.07 10.61 2.86
C ALA A 140 6.38 10.61 3.67
N ASN A 141 6.30 10.70 5.01
CA ASN A 141 7.45 10.66 5.91
C ASN A 141 8.16 9.29 5.95
N ARG A 142 7.55 8.26 5.37
CA ARG A 142 8.11 6.91 5.23
C ARG A 142 8.79 6.71 3.86
N ILE A 143 8.75 7.70 2.97
CA ILE A 143 9.32 7.64 1.63
C ILE A 143 10.49 8.61 1.51
N ILE A 144 11.63 8.11 1.05
CA ILE A 144 12.82 8.90 0.70
C ILE A 144 12.96 8.86 -0.83
N VAL A 145 13.08 10.04 -1.43
CA VAL A 145 13.26 10.19 -2.88
C VAL A 145 14.66 10.71 -3.16
N ASP A 146 15.36 10.04 -4.06
CA ASP A 146 16.72 10.41 -4.50
C ASP A 146 16.86 10.22 -6.02
N SER A 147 17.87 10.83 -6.59
CA SER A 147 18.26 10.64 -7.98
C SER A 147 19.78 10.46 -8.09
N LYS A 148 20.18 9.49 -8.87
CA LYS A 148 21.58 9.29 -9.27
C LYS A 148 21.83 9.75 -10.71
N GLY A 149 20.76 10.15 -11.41
CA GLY A 149 20.90 10.52 -12.82
C GLY A 149 21.61 9.41 -13.62
N PRO A 150 22.62 9.75 -14.43
CA PRO A 150 23.36 8.77 -15.24
C PRO A 150 24.56 8.12 -14.50
N LYS A 151 24.82 8.51 -13.23
CA LYS A 151 26.08 8.19 -12.53
C LYS A 151 26.22 6.73 -12.13
N GLU A 152 25.11 6.02 -11.96
CA GLU A 152 25.09 4.62 -11.54
C GLU A 152 24.36 3.75 -12.60
N PRO A 153 24.97 3.50 -13.76
CA PRO A 153 24.33 2.71 -14.81
C PRO A 153 24.28 1.23 -14.43
N ALA A 154 23.13 0.58 -14.68
CA ALA A 154 22.99 -0.86 -14.53
C ALA A 154 23.64 -1.62 -15.71
N GLU A 155 23.68 -0.99 -16.89
CA GLU A 155 24.21 -1.55 -18.11
C GLU A 155 24.98 -0.49 -18.92
N LYS A 156 25.80 -0.95 -19.87
CA LYS A 156 26.52 -0.04 -20.73
C LYS A 156 25.61 0.84 -21.58
N ASN A 157 25.88 2.14 -21.64
CA ASN A 157 25.06 3.13 -22.37
C ASN A 157 25.29 3.11 -23.92
N ASN A 158 26.21 2.30 -24.43
CA ASN A 158 26.52 2.21 -25.85
C ASN A 158 25.47 1.43 -26.67
N THR A 159 24.57 0.70 -26.04
CA THR A 159 23.50 -0.04 -26.70
C THR A 159 22.12 0.54 -26.34
N THR A 160 21.16 0.41 -27.26
CA THR A 160 19.77 0.83 -27.00
C THR A 160 19.15 0.06 -25.83
N THR A 161 19.43 -1.24 -25.76
CA THR A 161 18.95 -2.11 -24.68
C THR A 161 19.56 -1.71 -23.32
N GLY A 162 20.88 -1.43 -23.29
CA GLY A 162 21.54 -0.98 -22.06
C GLY A 162 20.99 0.34 -21.57
N ARG A 163 20.79 1.33 -22.47
CA ARG A 163 20.15 2.59 -22.12
C ARG A 163 18.74 2.38 -21.59
N ALA A 164 17.95 1.47 -22.17
CA ALA A 164 16.60 1.16 -21.67
C ALA A 164 16.61 0.62 -20.24
N LYS A 165 17.58 -0.24 -19.88
CA LYS A 165 17.76 -0.75 -18.51
C LYS A 165 18.25 0.32 -17.53
N ASN A 166 18.96 1.35 -18.01
CA ASN A 166 19.41 2.46 -17.17
C ASN A 166 18.27 3.41 -16.81
N ARG A 167 17.27 3.57 -17.68
CA ARG A 167 16.08 4.41 -17.41
C ARG A 167 15.13 3.71 -16.44
N ARG A 168 15.48 3.75 -15.15
CA ARG A 168 14.76 3.03 -14.10
C ARG A 168 14.61 3.84 -12.82
N THR A 169 13.66 3.45 -11.99
CA THR A 169 13.63 3.77 -10.56
C THR A 169 13.80 2.48 -9.77
N VAL A 170 14.71 2.50 -8.83
CA VAL A 170 14.97 1.40 -7.89
C VAL A 170 14.20 1.69 -6.61
N ILE A 171 13.41 0.73 -6.15
CA ILE A 171 12.65 0.79 -4.90
C ILE A 171 13.29 -0.18 -3.93
N THR A 172 13.69 0.31 -2.74
CA THR A 172 14.24 -0.52 -1.67
C THR A 172 13.62 -0.14 -0.34
N ILE A 173 13.51 -1.10 0.58
CA ILE A 173 13.13 -0.85 1.97
C ILE A 173 14.38 -0.98 2.83
N LYS A 174 14.59 -0.03 3.73
CA LYS A 174 15.72 0.02 4.66
C LYS A 174 15.25 0.40 6.05
#